data_70e93b6d0e4662f28bd0942610b162ed
#
_entry.id   70e93b6d0e4662f28bd0942610b162ed
#
_cell.length_a   1.000
_cell.length_b   1.000
_cell.length_c   1.000
_cell.angle_alpha   90.00
_cell.angle_beta   90.00
_cell.angle_gamma   90.00
#
_symmetry.space_group_name_H-M   'P 1'
#
loop_
_entity.id
_entity.type
_entity.pdbx_description
1 polymer ?
#
loop_
_entity_poly.entity_id
_entity_poly.type
_entity_poly.pdbx_seq_one_letter_code
_entity_poly.pdbx_strand_id
1 'polypeptide(L)'
;MVIAALPRAEGAQEVLDGDVAAPELAASLADIDRLNTWVGGYALSLRAIRRLAADTPRDRPLRVIDVGGGTAAFAVRITRWARRTGRSVRVIVVDRDPTTLGLARAAVAAYPEIVLVRGDAAALPCRRRAADIVTSALTLHHLEPAQAAAGLREMTSAARIAVVVNDLLRRRLSLGLVWLATRLLRCHPISRHDGPLSVRRSYSRDELTALAEKAGARRVTIREYPVLGRLLAVLS
;
A
#
# COMPACT_ATOMS: atom_id res chain seq x y z
N MET A 1 11.05 -27.85 1.64
CA MET A 1 9.62 -28.11 1.37
C MET A 1 9.00 -26.76 0.94
N VAL A 2 8.77 -26.59 -0.36
CA VAL A 2 8.12 -25.38 -0.88
C VAL A 2 6.66 -25.49 -0.47
N ILE A 3 6.24 -24.68 0.53
CA ILE A 3 4.82 -24.58 0.89
C ILE A 3 4.15 -23.88 -0.28
N ALA A 4 3.43 -24.63 -1.10
CA ALA A 4 2.70 -24.12 -2.25
C ALA A 4 1.83 -22.92 -1.85
N ALA A 5 1.85 -21.87 -2.68
CA ALA A 5 0.97 -20.72 -2.50
C ALA A 5 -0.49 -21.19 -2.50
N LEU A 6 -1.32 -20.56 -1.68
CA LEU A 6 -2.76 -20.78 -1.72
C LEU A 6 -3.31 -20.32 -3.09
N PRO A 7 -4.34 -20.97 -3.67
CA PRO A 7 -5.03 -20.44 -4.83
C PRO A 7 -5.57 -19.04 -4.53
N ARG A 8 -5.50 -18.14 -5.53
CA ARG A 8 -6.04 -16.78 -5.39
C ARG A 8 -7.57 -16.84 -5.34
N ALA A 9 -8.16 -16.06 -4.45
CA ALA A 9 -9.61 -15.90 -4.38
C ALA A 9 -10.06 -14.87 -5.44
N GLU A 10 -10.09 -15.30 -6.71
CA GLU A 10 -10.52 -14.46 -7.83
C GLU A 10 -12.00 -14.14 -7.74
N GLY A 11 -12.39 -12.91 -8.11
CA GLY A 11 -13.77 -12.45 -8.10
C GLY A 11 -14.40 -12.28 -6.71
N ALA A 12 -13.70 -12.65 -5.63
CA ALA A 12 -14.19 -12.41 -4.28
C ALA A 12 -14.06 -10.92 -3.93
N GLN A 13 -15.10 -10.36 -3.31
CA GLN A 13 -15.13 -8.96 -2.89
C GLN A 13 -14.99 -8.87 -1.37
N GLU A 14 -14.22 -7.92 -0.89
CA GLU A 14 -14.17 -7.56 0.52
C GLU A 14 -15.37 -6.66 0.87
N VAL A 15 -15.81 -6.70 2.11
CA VAL A 15 -16.91 -5.84 2.57
C VAL A 15 -16.53 -4.36 2.39
N LEU A 16 -15.24 -4.03 2.60
CA LEU A 16 -14.70 -2.67 2.40
C LEU A 16 -14.66 -2.23 0.93
N ASP A 17 -14.80 -3.13 -0.03
CA ASP A 17 -14.91 -2.78 -1.46
C ASP A 17 -16.33 -2.27 -1.83
N GLY A 18 -17.32 -2.52 -0.95
CA GLY A 18 -18.72 -2.15 -1.12
C GLY A 18 -19.11 -0.83 -0.43
N ASP A 19 -20.42 -0.63 -0.31
CA ASP A 19 -20.97 0.53 0.39
C ASP A 19 -21.02 0.24 1.89
N VAL A 20 -20.12 0.86 2.65
CA VAL A 20 -19.97 0.68 4.10
C VAL A 20 -20.26 2.00 4.80
N ALA A 21 -21.04 1.94 5.89
CA ALA A 21 -21.34 3.13 6.68
C ALA A 21 -20.05 3.76 7.24
N ALA A 22 -19.98 5.09 7.26
CA ALA A 22 -18.76 5.83 7.62
C ALA A 22 -18.16 5.44 8.99
N PRO A 23 -18.94 5.16 10.06
CA PRO A 23 -18.38 4.71 11.34
C PRO A 23 -17.71 3.33 11.25
N GLU A 24 -18.30 2.39 10.51
CA GLU A 24 -17.75 1.04 10.31
C GLU A 24 -16.50 1.05 9.44
N LEU A 25 -16.52 1.88 8.38
CA LEU A 25 -15.34 2.15 7.54
C LEU A 25 -14.21 2.71 8.38
N ALA A 26 -14.46 3.73 9.20
CA ALA A 26 -13.46 4.34 10.07
C ALA A 26 -12.87 3.33 11.07
N ALA A 27 -13.69 2.48 11.68
CA ALA A 27 -13.25 1.44 12.60
C ALA A 27 -12.36 0.41 11.90
N SER A 28 -12.76 -0.04 10.72
CA SER A 28 -11.99 -1.02 9.93
C SER A 28 -10.68 -0.46 9.43
N LEU A 29 -10.65 0.79 8.94
CA LEU A 29 -9.41 1.47 8.52
C LEU A 29 -8.46 1.67 9.71
N ALA A 30 -8.97 2.01 10.91
CA ALA A 30 -8.17 2.10 12.12
C ALA A 30 -7.53 0.75 12.50
N ASP A 31 -8.25 -0.36 12.32
CA ASP A 31 -7.70 -1.71 12.51
C ASP A 31 -6.58 -2.02 11.52
N ILE A 32 -6.76 -1.69 10.24
CA ILE A 32 -5.75 -1.86 9.19
C ILE A 32 -4.48 -1.07 9.56
N ASP A 33 -4.61 0.17 9.98
CA ASP A 33 -3.49 1.02 10.38
C ASP A 33 -2.76 0.47 11.62
N ARG A 34 -3.52 -0.02 12.61
CA ARG A 34 -2.99 -0.65 13.82
C ARG A 34 -2.22 -1.93 13.46
N LEU A 35 -2.80 -2.81 12.67
CA LEU A 35 -2.17 -4.05 12.22
C LEU A 35 -0.90 -3.75 11.41
N ASN A 36 -0.97 -2.84 10.43
CA ASN A 36 0.20 -2.42 9.64
C ASN A 36 1.33 -1.85 10.49
N THR A 37 0.97 -1.14 11.56
CA THR A 37 1.94 -0.61 12.52
C THR A 37 2.64 -1.72 13.29
N TRP A 38 1.87 -2.64 13.87
CA TRP A 38 2.39 -3.66 14.79
C TRP A 38 3.09 -4.80 14.05
N VAL A 39 2.59 -5.19 12.88
CA VAL A 39 3.22 -6.23 12.05
C VAL A 39 4.38 -5.68 11.20
N GLY A 40 4.71 -4.40 11.33
CA GLY A 40 5.87 -3.80 10.67
C GLY A 40 5.69 -3.49 9.19
N GLY A 41 4.47 -3.56 8.63
CA GLY A 41 4.22 -3.26 7.22
C GLY A 41 4.68 -1.86 6.83
N TYR A 42 4.31 -0.84 7.60
CA TYR A 42 4.79 0.53 7.39
C TYR A 42 6.31 0.68 7.54
N ALA A 43 6.93 -0.05 8.48
CA ALA A 43 8.37 0.00 8.68
C ALA A 43 9.13 -0.57 7.48
N LEU A 44 8.63 -1.63 6.84
CA LEU A 44 9.22 -2.21 5.63
C LEU A 44 9.17 -1.21 4.46
N SER A 45 8.00 -0.62 4.19
CA SER A 45 7.84 0.39 3.13
C SER A 45 8.70 1.62 3.39
N LEU A 46 8.71 2.14 4.62
CA LEU A 46 9.53 3.30 4.98
C LEU A 46 11.02 3.00 4.84
N ARG A 47 11.49 1.80 5.21
CA ARG A 47 12.88 1.38 5.02
C ARG A 47 13.27 1.34 3.55
N ALA A 48 12.38 0.86 2.67
CA ALA A 48 12.61 0.89 1.22
C ALA A 48 12.69 2.33 0.70
N ILE A 49 11.73 3.20 1.07
CA ILE A 49 11.74 4.62 0.68
C ILE A 49 13.03 5.30 1.15
N ARG A 50 13.46 5.08 2.40
CA ARG A 50 14.70 5.65 2.95
C ARG A 50 15.94 5.25 2.15
N ARG A 51 16.05 3.99 1.73
CA ARG A 51 17.15 3.51 0.90
C ARG A 51 17.15 4.16 -0.48
N LEU A 52 15.99 4.20 -1.14
CA LEU A 52 15.83 4.84 -2.45
C LEU A 52 16.08 6.36 -2.40
N ALA A 53 15.75 6.98 -1.28
CA ALA A 53 15.95 8.42 -1.08
C ALA A 53 17.38 8.79 -0.67
N ALA A 54 18.24 7.84 -0.31
CA ALA A 54 19.59 8.12 0.18
C ALA A 54 20.42 8.90 -0.84
N ASP A 55 20.34 8.52 -2.09
CA ASP A 55 21.10 9.08 -3.20
C ASP A 55 20.35 10.20 -3.95
N THR A 56 19.20 10.66 -3.41
CA THR A 56 18.47 11.75 -4.05
C THR A 56 18.91 13.12 -3.53
N PRO A 57 18.94 14.15 -4.39
CA PRO A 57 19.30 15.51 -4.00
C PRO A 57 18.47 16.00 -2.80
N ARG A 58 19.10 16.84 -1.95
CA ARG A 58 18.45 17.45 -0.77
C ARG A 58 18.09 18.92 -0.95
N ASP A 59 18.46 19.50 -2.07
CA ASP A 59 18.18 20.87 -2.48
C ASP A 59 16.72 21.11 -2.87
N ARG A 60 15.97 20.02 -3.06
CA ARG A 60 14.55 20.03 -3.36
C ARG A 60 13.78 19.01 -2.53
N PRO A 61 12.45 19.19 -2.36
CA PRO A 61 11.63 18.20 -1.67
C PRO A 61 11.65 16.83 -2.37
N LEU A 62 11.79 15.76 -1.59
CA LEU A 62 11.48 14.41 -2.04
C LEU A 62 9.99 14.32 -2.32
N ARG A 63 9.61 13.96 -3.54
CA ARG A 63 8.21 13.80 -3.94
C ARG A 63 7.80 12.34 -3.87
N VAL A 64 6.77 12.06 -3.08
CA VAL A 64 6.21 10.71 -2.92
C VAL A 64 4.73 10.74 -3.29
N ILE A 65 4.26 9.75 -4.05
CA ILE A 65 2.83 9.48 -4.25
C ILE A 65 2.51 8.19 -3.52
N ASP A 66 1.50 8.22 -2.66
CA ASP A 66 0.97 7.07 -1.91
C ASP A 66 -0.39 6.69 -2.50
N VAL A 67 -0.41 5.59 -3.27
CA VAL A 67 -1.58 5.13 -4.04
C VAL A 67 -2.38 4.13 -3.22
N GLY A 68 -3.68 4.38 -3.06
CA GLY A 68 -4.54 3.67 -2.11
C GLY A 68 -4.14 4.00 -0.68
N GLY A 69 -3.80 5.27 -0.40
CA GLY A 69 -3.20 5.66 0.87
C GLY A 69 -4.18 5.76 2.05
N GLY A 70 -5.46 5.49 1.82
CA GLY A 70 -6.47 5.34 2.86
C GLY A 70 -6.54 6.55 3.81
N THR A 71 -6.38 6.30 5.10
CA THR A 71 -6.36 7.31 6.17
C THR A 71 -5.14 8.24 6.14
N ALA A 72 -4.23 8.10 5.17
CA ALA A 72 -2.94 8.80 5.09
C ALA A 72 -1.96 8.47 6.25
N ALA A 73 -2.19 7.41 7.01
CA ALA A 73 -1.32 7.05 8.15
C ALA A 73 0.12 6.78 7.71
N PHE A 74 0.33 6.23 6.52
CA PHE A 74 1.67 6.00 5.99
C PHE A 74 2.32 7.31 5.52
N ALA A 75 1.59 8.19 4.85
CA ALA A 75 2.05 9.52 4.46
C ALA A 75 2.52 10.34 5.67
N VAL A 76 1.78 10.31 6.78
CA VAL A 76 2.18 10.93 8.06
C VAL A 76 3.51 10.34 8.56
N ARG A 77 3.73 9.03 8.47
CA ARG A 77 5.00 8.39 8.87
C ARG A 77 6.18 8.82 8.00
N ILE A 78 5.97 8.92 6.69
CA ILE A 78 6.98 9.46 5.74
C ILE A 78 7.34 10.89 6.13
N THR A 79 6.35 11.74 6.38
CA THR A 79 6.55 13.15 6.75
C THR A 79 7.26 13.29 8.10
N ARG A 80 6.86 12.51 9.11
CA ARG A 80 7.55 12.49 10.41
C ARG A 80 9.00 12.03 10.30
N TRP A 81 9.29 11.03 9.48
CA TRP A 81 10.67 10.64 9.18
C TRP A 81 11.44 11.78 8.52
N ALA A 82 10.89 12.42 7.51
CA ALA A 82 11.52 13.52 6.80
C ALA A 82 11.85 14.68 7.75
N ARG A 83 10.88 15.13 8.56
CA ARG A 83 11.09 16.18 9.58
C ARG A 83 12.21 15.82 10.55
N ARG A 84 12.25 14.56 11.07
CA ARG A 84 13.31 14.11 11.99
C ARG A 84 14.71 14.07 11.39
N THR A 85 14.82 13.94 10.07
CA THR A 85 16.10 13.87 9.36
C THR A 85 16.46 15.15 8.62
N GLY A 86 15.73 16.25 8.88
CA GLY A 86 15.93 17.53 8.22
C GLY A 86 15.72 17.49 6.70
N ARG A 87 14.92 16.52 6.21
CA ARG A 87 14.64 16.35 4.78
C ARG A 87 13.32 17.00 4.43
N SER A 88 13.32 17.84 3.39
CA SER A 88 12.07 18.33 2.80
C SER A 88 11.37 17.21 2.02
N VAL A 89 10.04 17.09 2.19
CA VAL A 89 9.20 16.10 1.51
C VAL A 89 7.88 16.72 1.05
N ARG A 90 7.32 16.19 -0.01
CA ARG A 90 5.93 16.41 -0.44
C ARG A 90 5.32 15.04 -0.69
N VAL A 91 4.19 14.74 -0.06
CA VAL A 91 3.47 13.48 -0.21
C VAL A 91 2.10 13.77 -0.79
N ILE A 92 1.77 13.10 -1.89
CA ILE A 92 0.43 13.11 -2.47
C ILE A 92 -0.19 11.76 -2.14
N VAL A 93 -1.29 11.77 -1.41
CA VAL A 93 -2.09 10.58 -1.12
C VAL A 93 -3.20 10.51 -2.15
N VAL A 94 -3.26 9.43 -2.89
CA VAL A 94 -4.31 9.17 -3.88
C VAL A 94 -5.19 8.04 -3.37
N ASP A 95 -6.48 8.28 -3.26
CA ASP A 95 -7.47 7.27 -2.93
C ASP A 95 -8.75 7.48 -3.75
N ARG A 96 -9.45 6.40 -4.07
CA ARG A 96 -10.68 6.47 -4.89
C ARG A 96 -11.90 6.88 -4.06
N ASP A 97 -11.91 6.51 -2.78
CA ASP A 97 -13.06 6.70 -1.91
C ASP A 97 -13.06 8.08 -1.24
N PRO A 98 -14.07 8.92 -1.52
CA PRO A 98 -14.16 10.26 -0.94
C PRO A 98 -14.42 10.23 0.59
N THR A 99 -15.08 9.19 1.11
CA THR A 99 -15.35 9.04 2.55
C THR A 99 -14.04 8.78 3.30
N THR A 100 -13.22 7.88 2.79
CA THR A 100 -11.86 7.61 3.30
C THR A 100 -10.98 8.86 3.28
N LEU A 101 -11.00 9.63 2.18
CA LEU A 101 -10.28 10.91 2.10
C LEU A 101 -10.85 11.95 3.08
N GLY A 102 -12.15 11.92 3.35
CA GLY A 102 -12.79 12.73 4.39
C GLY A 102 -12.21 12.42 5.78
N LEU A 103 -12.05 11.15 6.12
CA LEU A 103 -11.42 10.71 7.37
C LEU A 103 -9.94 11.10 7.44
N ALA A 104 -9.22 10.97 6.33
CA ALA A 104 -7.80 11.34 6.25
C ALA A 104 -7.54 12.83 6.52
N ARG A 105 -8.47 13.73 6.21
CA ARG A 105 -8.30 15.19 6.41
C ARG A 105 -7.93 15.57 7.83
N ALA A 106 -8.59 14.95 8.82
CA ALA A 106 -8.28 15.20 10.23
C ALA A 106 -6.86 14.73 10.58
N ALA A 107 -6.45 13.57 10.08
CA ALA A 107 -5.13 13.00 10.33
C ALA A 107 -3.98 13.84 9.75
N VAL A 108 -4.22 14.54 8.63
CA VAL A 108 -3.18 15.34 7.94
C VAL A 108 -3.22 16.82 8.25
N ALA A 109 -4.16 17.31 9.07
CA ALA A 109 -4.33 18.75 9.36
C ALA A 109 -3.05 19.46 9.84
N ALA A 110 -2.17 18.75 10.57
CA ALA A 110 -0.88 19.27 11.07
C ALA A 110 0.30 19.02 10.10
N TYR A 111 0.03 18.54 8.88
CA TYR A 111 1.04 18.12 7.91
C TYR A 111 0.85 18.83 6.55
N PRO A 112 1.26 20.08 6.40
CA PRO A 112 1.12 20.85 5.15
C PRO A 112 1.92 20.24 3.98
N GLU A 113 2.80 19.29 4.25
CA GLU A 113 3.54 18.52 3.25
C GLU A 113 2.66 17.47 2.53
N ILE A 114 1.46 17.16 3.08
CA ILE A 114 0.59 16.09 2.58
C ILE A 114 -0.61 16.72 1.84
N VAL A 115 -0.84 16.24 0.63
CA VAL A 115 -2.00 16.62 -0.19
C VAL A 115 -2.85 15.39 -0.44
N LEU A 116 -4.16 15.49 -0.26
CA LEU A 116 -5.12 14.43 -0.53
C LEU A 116 -5.75 14.66 -1.92
N VAL A 117 -5.76 13.62 -2.74
CA VAL A 117 -6.28 13.67 -4.11
C VAL A 117 -7.21 12.48 -4.32
N ARG A 118 -8.41 12.73 -4.83
CA ARG A 118 -9.28 11.63 -5.29
C ARG A 118 -8.81 11.17 -6.66
N GLY A 119 -8.59 9.84 -6.79
CA GLY A 119 -8.13 9.25 -8.06
C GLY A 119 -8.15 7.73 -8.02
N ASP A 120 -8.17 7.13 -9.20
CA ASP A 120 -8.10 5.69 -9.40
C ASP A 120 -6.65 5.25 -9.59
N ALA A 121 -6.28 4.14 -8.94
CA ALA A 121 -4.95 3.54 -9.10
C ALA A 121 -4.66 3.12 -10.55
N ALA A 122 -5.68 2.69 -11.30
CA ALA A 122 -5.57 2.28 -12.70
C ALA A 122 -5.57 3.46 -13.70
N ALA A 123 -5.84 4.69 -13.22
CA ALA A 123 -5.85 5.94 -14.01
C ALA A 123 -5.41 7.11 -13.11
N LEU A 124 -4.13 7.14 -12.75
CA LEU A 124 -3.60 8.14 -11.81
C LEU A 124 -3.71 9.56 -12.37
N PRO A 125 -4.27 10.51 -11.60
CA PRO A 125 -4.41 11.90 -12.04
C PRO A 125 -3.09 12.66 -11.96
N CYS A 126 -2.04 12.13 -12.57
CA CYS A 126 -0.71 12.72 -12.55
C CYS A 126 0.03 12.53 -13.88
N ARG A 127 0.96 13.44 -14.16
CA ARG A 127 1.82 13.33 -15.33
C ARG A 127 2.94 12.29 -15.12
N ARG A 128 3.54 11.85 -16.20
CA ARG A 128 4.74 10.99 -16.15
C ARG A 128 5.84 11.64 -15.29
N ARG A 129 6.56 10.81 -14.51
CA ARG A 129 7.66 11.24 -13.63
C ARG A 129 7.28 12.36 -12.67
N ALA A 130 6.02 12.33 -12.18
CA ALA A 130 5.50 13.34 -11.26
C ALA A 130 6.15 13.27 -9.87
N ALA A 131 6.55 12.07 -9.44
CA ALA A 131 7.17 11.81 -8.14
C ALA A 131 8.53 11.13 -8.27
N ASP A 132 9.35 11.23 -7.23
CA ASP A 132 10.60 10.48 -7.15
C ASP A 132 10.29 9.01 -6.84
N ILE A 133 9.41 8.76 -5.88
CA ILE A 133 8.98 7.43 -5.45
C ILE A 133 7.45 7.38 -5.48
N VAL A 134 6.89 6.31 -6.02
CA VAL A 134 5.48 5.96 -5.88
C VAL A 134 5.39 4.76 -4.95
N THR A 135 4.47 4.78 -4.00
CA THR A 135 4.25 3.66 -3.09
C THR A 135 2.80 3.23 -3.09
N SER A 136 2.56 1.97 -2.84
CA SER A 136 1.22 1.40 -2.64
C SER A 136 1.31 0.30 -1.61
N ALA A 137 0.47 0.38 -0.59
CA ALA A 137 0.47 -0.58 0.50
C ALA A 137 -0.94 -1.12 0.74
N LEU A 138 -1.09 -2.44 0.73
CA LEU A 138 -2.38 -3.12 0.92
C LEU A 138 -3.48 -2.65 -0.05
N THR A 139 -3.13 -2.49 -1.31
CA THR A 139 -4.06 -1.96 -2.33
C THR A 139 -4.17 -2.89 -3.54
N LEU A 140 -3.06 -3.50 -3.96
CA LEU A 140 -3.06 -4.27 -5.21
C LEU A 140 -4.02 -5.47 -5.17
N HIS A 141 -4.18 -6.09 -4.00
CA HIS A 141 -5.07 -7.24 -3.86
C HIS A 141 -6.56 -6.92 -4.07
N HIS A 142 -6.95 -5.65 -3.98
CA HIS A 142 -8.30 -5.20 -4.33
C HIS A 142 -8.54 -5.14 -5.85
N LEU A 143 -7.47 -5.13 -6.65
CA LEU A 143 -7.55 -4.98 -8.09
C LEU A 143 -7.53 -6.35 -8.78
N GLU A 144 -8.38 -6.55 -9.77
CA GLU A 144 -8.29 -7.70 -10.65
C GLU A 144 -7.05 -7.60 -11.57
N PRO A 145 -6.52 -8.71 -12.13
CA PRO A 145 -5.23 -8.74 -12.83
C PRO A 145 -5.06 -7.66 -13.90
N ALA A 146 -6.09 -7.36 -14.66
CA ALA A 146 -6.06 -6.32 -15.69
C ALA A 146 -5.90 -4.92 -15.08
N GLN A 147 -6.66 -4.64 -14.02
CA GLN A 147 -6.60 -3.37 -13.28
C GLN A 147 -5.27 -3.23 -12.51
N ALA A 148 -4.77 -4.31 -11.92
CA ALA A 148 -3.48 -4.32 -11.24
C ALA A 148 -2.33 -4.03 -12.21
N ALA A 149 -2.34 -4.61 -13.40
CA ALA A 149 -1.37 -4.30 -14.45
C ALA A 149 -1.46 -2.85 -14.91
N ALA A 150 -2.68 -2.30 -15.09
CA ALA A 150 -2.89 -0.90 -15.41
C ALA A 150 -2.37 0.01 -14.28
N GLY A 151 -2.71 -0.28 -13.03
CA GLY A 151 -2.24 0.48 -11.87
C GLY A 151 -0.72 0.47 -11.73
N LEU A 152 -0.08 -0.68 -11.89
CA LEU A 152 1.39 -0.76 -11.88
C LEU A 152 2.01 0.03 -13.03
N ARG A 153 1.38 0.07 -14.21
CA ARG A 153 1.85 0.88 -15.36
C ARG A 153 1.76 2.37 -15.04
N GLU A 154 0.64 2.82 -14.49
CA GLU A 154 0.46 4.20 -14.04
C GLU A 154 1.51 4.58 -12.98
N MET A 155 1.68 3.76 -11.95
CA MET A 155 2.68 3.99 -10.89
C MET A 155 4.10 4.03 -11.47
N THR A 156 4.46 3.11 -12.36
CA THR A 156 5.79 3.06 -13.02
C THR A 156 6.01 4.29 -13.89
N SER A 157 4.98 4.73 -14.62
CA SER A 157 5.03 5.97 -15.42
C SER A 157 5.22 7.21 -14.55
N ALA A 158 4.54 7.28 -13.40
CA ALA A 158 4.60 8.41 -12.47
C ALA A 158 5.91 8.48 -11.67
N ALA A 159 6.59 7.36 -11.46
CA ALA A 159 7.84 7.27 -10.71
C ALA A 159 9.06 7.71 -11.54
N ARG A 160 9.99 8.41 -10.89
CA ARG A 160 11.32 8.76 -11.46
C ARG A 160 12.37 7.72 -11.11
N ILE A 161 12.30 7.19 -9.89
CA ILE A 161 13.31 6.29 -9.29
C ILE A 161 12.74 4.90 -9.19
N ALA A 162 11.64 4.72 -8.45
CA ALA A 162 11.06 3.41 -8.23
C ALA A 162 9.61 3.46 -7.74
N VAL A 163 8.92 2.33 -7.92
CA VAL A 163 7.67 2.01 -7.26
C VAL A 163 7.94 1.05 -6.11
N VAL A 164 7.34 1.29 -4.95
CA VAL A 164 7.39 0.42 -3.77
C VAL A 164 6.02 -0.15 -3.52
N VAL A 165 5.83 -1.45 -3.73
CA VAL A 165 4.59 -2.16 -3.43
C VAL A 165 4.81 -3.02 -2.19
N ASN A 166 3.94 -2.87 -1.19
CA ASN A 166 3.92 -3.69 0.02
C ASN A 166 2.53 -4.30 0.18
N ASP A 167 2.43 -5.60 -0.02
CA ASP A 167 1.15 -6.28 0.10
C ASP A 167 1.25 -7.54 0.96
N LEU A 168 0.13 -8.21 1.18
CA LEU A 168 0.08 -9.43 1.95
C LEU A 168 0.74 -10.58 1.19
N LEU A 169 1.38 -11.48 1.90
CA LEU A 169 1.98 -12.68 1.35
C LEU A 169 0.95 -13.82 1.36
N ARG A 170 0.52 -14.29 0.19
CA ARG A 170 -0.47 -15.36 0.04
C ARG A 170 0.10 -16.73 0.42
N ARG A 171 0.13 -17.01 1.73
CA ARG A 171 0.57 -18.28 2.30
C ARG A 171 -0.34 -18.71 3.45
N ARG A 172 -0.40 -20.02 3.74
CA ARG A 172 -1.18 -20.57 4.86
C ARG A 172 -0.78 -19.96 6.20
N LEU A 173 0.52 -19.75 6.42
CA LEU A 173 1.02 -19.09 7.62
C LEU A 173 0.47 -17.66 7.76
N SER A 174 0.56 -16.86 6.69
CA SER A 174 0.04 -15.49 6.69
C SER A 174 -1.48 -15.46 6.95
N LEU A 175 -2.21 -16.39 6.34
CA LEU A 175 -3.64 -16.54 6.56
C LEU A 175 -3.96 -16.80 8.04
N GLY A 176 -3.26 -17.76 8.65
CA GLY A 176 -3.42 -18.08 10.07
C GLY A 176 -3.02 -16.91 10.99
N LEU A 177 -1.92 -16.21 10.68
CA LEU A 177 -1.46 -15.06 11.46
C LEU A 177 -2.47 -13.90 11.40
N VAL A 178 -2.98 -13.56 10.22
CA VAL A 178 -3.99 -12.48 10.06
C VAL A 178 -5.29 -12.87 10.74
N TRP A 179 -5.76 -14.11 10.54
CA TRP A 179 -6.95 -14.63 11.22
C TRP A 179 -6.84 -14.52 12.74
N LEU A 180 -5.70 -14.94 13.31
CA LEU A 180 -5.45 -14.87 14.75
C LEU A 180 -5.32 -13.42 15.23
N ALA A 181 -4.53 -12.60 14.55
CA ALA A 181 -4.29 -11.21 14.93
C ALA A 181 -5.58 -10.38 14.97
N THR A 182 -6.44 -10.52 13.96
CA THR A 182 -7.72 -9.79 13.92
C THR A 182 -8.65 -10.16 15.08
N ARG A 183 -8.56 -11.38 15.59
CA ARG A 183 -9.35 -11.85 16.74
C ARG A 183 -8.76 -11.45 18.07
N LEU A 184 -7.46 -11.67 18.27
CA LEU A 184 -6.75 -11.29 19.51
C LEU A 184 -6.81 -9.78 19.75
N LEU A 185 -6.71 -8.99 18.72
CA LEU A 185 -6.77 -7.53 18.79
C LEU A 185 -8.22 -7.00 18.80
N ARG A 186 -9.21 -7.88 18.84
CA ARG A 186 -10.63 -7.52 18.85
C ARG A 186 -11.01 -6.53 17.75
N CYS A 187 -10.47 -6.77 16.55
CA CYS A 187 -10.78 -5.96 15.38
C CYS A 187 -12.28 -5.98 15.05
N HIS A 188 -12.72 -4.96 14.33
CA HIS A 188 -14.10 -4.84 13.85
C HIS A 188 -14.52 -6.10 13.05
N PRO A 189 -15.80 -6.50 13.08
CA PRO A 189 -16.28 -7.68 12.32
C PRO A 189 -15.88 -7.67 10.85
N ILE A 190 -15.95 -6.52 10.17
CA ILE A 190 -15.48 -6.34 8.78
C ILE A 190 -14.00 -6.72 8.68
N SER A 191 -13.12 -6.18 9.52
CA SER A 191 -11.69 -6.49 9.51
C SER A 191 -11.38 -7.96 9.78
N ARG A 192 -12.23 -8.64 10.59
CA ARG A 192 -12.10 -10.09 10.85
C ARG A 192 -12.51 -10.94 9.67
N HIS A 193 -13.44 -10.46 8.84
CA HIS A 193 -13.87 -11.08 7.59
C HIS A 193 -12.84 -10.81 6.50
N ASP A 194 -12.56 -9.54 6.24
CA ASP A 194 -11.77 -9.09 5.11
C ASP A 194 -10.28 -9.44 5.25
N GLY A 195 -9.70 -9.37 6.44
CA GLY A 195 -8.29 -9.65 6.63
C GLY A 195 -7.82 -11.01 6.08
N PRO A 196 -8.46 -12.14 6.44
CA PRO A 196 -8.16 -13.44 5.82
C PRO A 196 -8.44 -13.48 4.33
N LEU A 197 -9.48 -12.79 3.86
CA LEU A 197 -9.82 -12.70 2.44
C LEU A 197 -8.77 -11.92 1.65
N SER A 198 -8.28 -10.80 2.16
CA SER A 198 -7.19 -10.00 1.59
C SER A 198 -5.93 -10.85 1.37
N VAL A 199 -5.57 -11.73 2.34
CA VAL A 199 -4.46 -12.68 2.14
C VAL A 199 -4.71 -13.59 0.95
N ARG A 200 -5.92 -14.10 0.77
CA ARG A 200 -6.28 -14.99 -0.33
C ARG A 200 -6.37 -14.27 -1.68
N ARG A 201 -6.70 -12.97 -1.69
CA ARG A 201 -6.76 -12.13 -2.89
C ARG A 201 -5.37 -11.63 -3.33
N SER A 202 -4.40 -11.59 -2.42
CA SER A 202 -3.06 -11.06 -2.70
C SER A 202 -2.35 -11.83 -3.80
N TYR A 203 -1.52 -11.13 -4.55
CA TYR A 203 -0.70 -11.71 -5.60
C TYR A 203 0.48 -12.49 -5.03
N SER A 204 0.79 -13.64 -5.62
CA SER A 204 2.04 -14.35 -5.35
C SER A 204 3.23 -13.58 -5.93
N ARG A 205 4.44 -14.02 -5.57
CA ARG A 205 5.68 -13.47 -6.12
C ARG A 205 5.69 -13.51 -7.66
N ASP A 206 5.35 -14.67 -8.22
CA ASP A 206 5.43 -14.90 -9.67
C ASP A 206 4.35 -14.11 -10.42
N GLU A 207 3.13 -14.08 -9.88
CA GLU A 207 2.03 -13.27 -10.43
C GLU A 207 2.37 -11.77 -10.40
N LEU A 208 2.91 -11.27 -9.28
CA LEU A 208 3.31 -9.87 -9.19
C LEU A 208 4.49 -9.54 -10.11
N THR A 209 5.44 -10.46 -10.28
CA THR A 209 6.53 -10.29 -11.25
C THR A 209 5.97 -10.15 -12.66
N ALA A 210 5.10 -11.07 -13.08
CA ALA A 210 4.47 -11.03 -14.41
C ALA A 210 3.64 -9.75 -14.64
N LEU A 211 2.93 -9.28 -13.61
CA LEU A 211 2.18 -8.02 -13.67
C LEU A 211 3.10 -6.81 -13.81
N ALA A 212 4.21 -6.78 -13.08
CA ALA A 212 5.18 -5.70 -13.13
C ALA A 212 5.91 -5.63 -14.49
N GLU A 213 6.25 -6.78 -15.07
CA GLU A 213 6.81 -6.89 -16.42
C GLU A 213 5.84 -6.37 -17.48
N LYS A 214 4.57 -6.80 -17.42
CA LYS A 214 3.48 -6.26 -18.28
C LYS A 214 3.27 -4.75 -18.11
N ALA A 215 3.57 -4.21 -16.94
CA ALA A 215 3.52 -2.78 -16.65
C ALA A 215 4.74 -2.00 -17.17
N GLY A 216 5.74 -2.67 -17.74
CA GLY A 216 6.95 -2.06 -18.31
C GLY A 216 8.04 -1.77 -17.29
N ALA A 217 8.03 -2.41 -16.12
CA ALA A 217 9.12 -2.34 -15.18
C ALA A 217 10.37 -3.03 -15.75
N ARG A 218 11.51 -2.33 -15.74
CA ARG A 218 12.78 -2.86 -16.28
C ARG A 218 13.46 -3.80 -15.29
N ARG A 219 13.27 -3.54 -14.01
CA ARG A 219 13.83 -4.34 -12.92
C ARG A 219 12.80 -4.51 -11.83
N VAL A 220 12.58 -5.77 -11.42
CA VAL A 220 11.66 -6.14 -10.35
C VAL A 220 12.45 -6.86 -9.26
N THR A 221 12.42 -6.33 -8.05
CA THR A 221 13.05 -6.97 -6.89
C THR A 221 11.98 -7.25 -5.85
N ILE A 222 11.71 -8.52 -5.57
CA ILE A 222 10.68 -8.94 -4.60
C ILE A 222 11.34 -9.64 -3.42
N ARG A 223 10.96 -9.23 -2.21
CA ARG A 223 11.32 -9.87 -0.95
C ARG A 223 10.08 -10.30 -0.19
N GLU A 224 10.09 -11.53 0.26
CA GLU A 224 9.06 -12.08 1.13
C GLU A 224 9.49 -12.01 2.58
N TYR A 225 8.53 -11.71 3.45
CA TYR A 225 8.69 -11.65 4.91
C TYR A 225 7.63 -12.56 5.56
N PRO A 226 7.86 -13.90 5.58
CA PRO A 226 6.83 -14.87 5.97
C PRO A 226 6.29 -14.65 7.39
N VAL A 227 7.17 -14.31 8.35
CA VAL A 227 6.78 -14.05 9.75
C VAL A 227 5.89 -12.79 9.88
N LEU A 228 6.07 -11.82 8.99
CA LEU A 228 5.26 -10.59 8.94
C LEU A 228 4.04 -10.74 8.03
N GLY A 229 3.92 -11.87 7.31
CA GLY A 229 2.88 -12.07 6.31
C GLY A 229 2.91 -11.05 5.17
N ARG A 230 4.13 -10.57 4.78
CA ARG A 230 4.29 -9.47 3.81
C ARG A 230 5.16 -9.85 2.62
N LEU A 231 4.83 -9.23 1.50
CA LEU A 231 5.61 -9.21 0.28
C LEU A 231 5.94 -7.75 -0.04
N LEU A 232 7.21 -7.44 -0.26
CA LEU A 232 7.68 -6.11 -0.67
C LEU A 232 8.32 -6.19 -2.04
N ALA A 233 7.79 -5.45 -3.00
CA ALA A 233 8.36 -5.31 -4.33
C ALA A 233 8.87 -3.89 -4.55
N VAL A 234 10.02 -3.78 -5.23
CA VAL A 234 10.59 -2.53 -5.73
C VAL A 234 10.76 -2.68 -7.24
N LEU A 235 10.11 -1.79 -7.99
CA LEU A 235 10.12 -1.74 -9.45
C LEU A 235 10.85 -0.49 -9.91
N SER A 236 11.74 -0.62 -10.90
CA SER A 236 12.49 0.50 -11.49
C SER A 236 12.72 0.30 -12.99
#